data_210b2603aa623642c2cdefce4a94f880
#
_entry.id   210b2603aa623642c2cdefce4a94f880
#
_cell.length_a   1.000
_cell.length_b   1.000
_cell.length_c   1.000
_cell.angle_alpha   90.00
_cell.angle_beta   90.00
_cell.angle_gamma   90.00
#
_symmetry.space_group_name_H-M   'P 1'
#
loop_
_entity.id
_entity.type
_entity.pdbx_description
1 polymer ?
#
loop_
_entity_poly.entity_id
_entity_poly.type
_entity_poly.pdbx_seq_one_letter_code
_entity_poly.pdbx_strand_id
1 'polypeptide(L)'
;MRIDVMGVGFDSLTMEEAVARARDLMAERRAAYVVTPNPEIVMLCREDAAAMQAVQNADLVLADGIGVIYGAKILGTPLRAKLPGIDFAAALMTQMGREGKSVFLLGAKPGVADAAGEKLRERFPGLVIAGTNDGYFQDDDPVVEKINAVQPDLLLVCLGAPKQELWMQRNAPRLRVGLMAGLGGSLDVFAGNVKRAPKFFQKLGLEWFYRLIKEPKRIGRMMKLPKFLFAAIGRRLRGTKHHGEG
;
A
#
# COMPACT_ATOMS: atom_id res chain seq x y z
N MET A 1 16.96 6.05 3.92
CA MET A 1 17.66 5.42 2.76
C MET A 1 16.77 4.35 2.17
N ARG A 2 16.54 4.38 0.86
CA ARG A 2 15.76 3.33 0.16
C ARG A 2 16.67 2.20 -0.28
N ILE A 3 16.17 0.98 -0.15
CA ILE A 3 16.82 -0.26 -0.58
C ILE A 3 16.18 -0.72 -1.89
N ASP A 4 17.00 -0.89 -2.95
CA ASP A 4 16.51 -1.40 -4.23
C ASP A 4 16.17 -2.88 -4.15
N VAL A 5 14.92 -3.20 -4.49
CA VAL A 5 14.46 -4.58 -4.67
C VAL A 5 13.85 -4.70 -6.06
N MET A 6 14.62 -5.23 -7.00
CA MET A 6 14.22 -5.46 -8.39
C MET A 6 13.85 -4.17 -9.17
N GLY A 7 14.46 -3.02 -8.83
CA GLY A 7 14.24 -1.72 -9.45
C GLY A 7 13.29 -0.82 -8.67
N VAL A 8 12.60 -1.34 -7.65
CA VAL A 8 11.76 -0.55 -6.74
C VAL A 8 12.54 -0.24 -5.47
N GLY A 9 12.63 1.05 -5.11
CA GLY A 9 13.28 1.51 -3.89
C GLY A 9 12.31 1.47 -2.69
N PHE A 10 12.59 0.63 -1.69
CA PHE A 10 11.80 0.48 -0.47
C PHE A 10 12.42 1.22 0.71
N ASP A 11 11.61 1.92 1.48
CA ASP A 11 12.04 2.52 2.74
C ASP A 11 12.18 1.41 3.81
N SER A 12 13.43 1.23 4.31
CA SER A 12 13.76 0.18 5.28
C SER A 12 13.50 0.65 6.71
N LEU A 13 12.23 0.56 7.12
CA LEU A 13 11.71 1.08 8.38
C LEU A 13 11.09 -0.02 9.24
N THR A 14 10.93 0.25 10.54
CA THR A 14 9.99 -0.46 11.42
C THR A 14 8.58 0.10 11.25
N MET A 15 7.57 -0.53 11.86
CA MET A 15 6.19 -0.02 11.82
C MET A 15 6.08 1.34 12.52
N GLU A 16 6.74 1.49 13.66
CA GLU A 16 6.76 2.73 14.45
C GLU A 16 7.38 3.89 13.64
N GLU A 17 8.53 3.63 13.00
CA GLU A 17 9.21 4.61 12.15
C GLU A 17 8.36 4.98 10.91
N ALA A 18 7.69 4.01 10.29
CA ALA A 18 6.81 4.25 9.15
C ALA A 18 5.60 5.11 9.53
N VAL A 19 4.98 4.84 10.69
CA VAL A 19 3.88 5.66 11.21
C VAL A 19 4.34 7.06 11.58
N ALA A 20 5.50 7.21 12.23
CA ALA A 20 6.07 8.52 12.56
C ALA A 20 6.32 9.33 11.29
N ARG A 21 6.99 8.73 10.28
CA ARG A 21 7.25 9.40 9.00
C ARG A 21 5.96 9.79 8.26
N ALA A 22 4.94 8.93 8.30
CA ALA A 22 3.64 9.23 7.70
C ALA A 22 2.95 10.43 8.38
N ARG A 23 3.08 10.56 9.70
CA ARG A 23 2.54 11.70 10.44
C ARG A 23 3.26 13.00 10.09
N ASP A 24 4.59 12.97 9.94
CA ASP A 24 5.37 14.13 9.48
C ASP A 24 4.90 14.58 8.09
N LEU A 25 4.79 13.63 7.13
CA LEU A 25 4.29 13.89 5.79
C LEU A 25 2.85 14.44 5.79
N MET A 26 1.99 13.90 6.66
CA MET A 26 0.61 14.37 6.83
C MET A 26 0.56 15.83 7.30
N ALA A 27 1.48 16.23 8.19
CA ALA A 27 1.56 17.60 8.71
C ALA A 27 2.01 18.61 7.65
N GLU A 28 2.78 18.18 6.64
CA GLU A 28 3.22 19.01 5.51
C GLU A 28 2.06 19.47 4.61
N ARG A 29 0.92 18.77 4.61
CA ARG A 29 -0.31 19.06 3.86
C ARG A 29 -0.11 19.32 2.36
N ARG A 30 0.83 18.63 1.74
CA ARG A 30 1.16 18.73 0.31
C ARG A 30 0.66 17.55 -0.52
N ALA A 31 -0.30 16.80 0.00
CA ALA A 31 -0.83 15.59 -0.63
C ALA A 31 0.26 14.53 -0.92
N ALA A 32 1.22 14.39 0.01
CA ALA A 32 2.21 13.31 -0.03
C ALA A 32 1.53 11.94 -0.13
N TYR A 33 2.19 10.93 -0.73
CA TYR A 33 1.55 9.63 -0.83
C TYR A 33 2.46 8.46 -0.48
N VAL A 34 1.81 7.45 0.12
CA VAL A 34 2.39 6.18 0.54
C VAL A 34 1.92 5.08 -0.40
N VAL A 35 2.83 4.25 -0.84
CA VAL A 35 2.52 3.02 -1.59
C VAL A 35 3.04 1.80 -0.83
N THR A 36 2.38 0.66 -1.04
CA THR A 36 2.70 -0.58 -0.34
C THR A 36 2.93 -1.73 -1.33
N PRO A 37 4.02 -1.65 -2.15
CA PRO A 37 4.25 -2.65 -3.19
C PRO A 37 4.54 -4.03 -2.60
N ASN A 38 3.87 -5.02 -3.15
CA ASN A 38 4.13 -6.44 -2.95
C ASN A 38 4.85 -7.02 -4.19
N PRO A 39 5.23 -8.32 -4.22
CA PRO A 39 5.87 -8.93 -5.38
C PRO A 39 5.11 -8.77 -6.70
N GLU A 40 3.77 -8.78 -6.66
CA GLU A 40 2.92 -8.54 -7.84
C GLU A 40 3.15 -7.15 -8.42
N ILE A 41 3.14 -6.12 -7.56
CA ILE A 41 3.34 -4.72 -7.96
C ILE A 41 4.79 -4.49 -8.42
N VAL A 42 5.78 -5.08 -7.75
CA VAL A 42 7.18 -5.00 -8.21
C VAL A 42 7.34 -5.58 -9.62
N MET A 43 6.72 -6.73 -9.89
CA MET A 43 6.77 -7.33 -11.23
C MET A 43 6.02 -6.49 -12.26
N LEU A 44 4.89 -5.87 -11.87
CA LEU A 44 4.14 -4.94 -12.71
C LEU A 44 4.99 -3.71 -13.07
N CYS A 45 5.65 -3.09 -12.10
CA CYS A 45 6.53 -1.93 -12.31
C CYS A 45 7.65 -2.22 -13.31
N ARG A 46 8.11 -3.47 -13.44
CA ARG A 46 9.12 -3.86 -14.43
C ARG A 46 8.57 -3.96 -15.85
N GLU A 47 7.27 -4.13 -15.99
CA GLU A 47 6.55 -4.29 -17.25
C GLU A 47 5.85 -2.98 -17.67
N ASP A 48 5.61 -2.05 -16.72
CA ASP A 48 4.88 -0.80 -16.92
C ASP A 48 5.68 0.39 -16.35
N ALA A 49 6.21 1.23 -17.23
CA ALA A 49 7.02 2.39 -16.87
C ALA A 49 6.23 3.45 -16.10
N ALA A 50 4.94 3.65 -16.38
CA ALA A 50 4.10 4.60 -15.67
C ALA A 50 3.84 4.14 -14.23
N ALA A 51 3.57 2.85 -14.03
CA ALA A 51 3.44 2.25 -12.69
C ALA A 51 4.77 2.36 -11.92
N MET A 52 5.91 2.10 -12.58
CA MET A 52 7.23 2.27 -11.97
C MET A 52 7.45 3.71 -11.51
N GLN A 53 7.15 4.68 -12.36
CA GLN A 53 7.30 6.10 -12.04
C GLN A 53 6.40 6.51 -10.87
N ALA A 54 5.14 6.06 -10.86
CA ALA A 54 4.21 6.35 -9.77
C ALA A 54 4.70 5.79 -8.42
N VAL A 55 5.29 4.60 -8.42
CA VAL A 55 5.86 3.99 -7.21
C VAL A 55 7.15 4.70 -6.79
N GLN A 56 8.03 5.06 -7.72
CA GLN A 56 9.30 5.75 -7.42
C GLN A 56 9.09 7.16 -6.88
N ASN A 57 8.08 7.89 -7.37
CA ASN A 57 7.73 9.24 -6.94
C ASN A 57 6.99 9.27 -5.60
N ALA A 58 6.58 8.11 -5.04
CA ALA A 58 5.94 8.06 -3.73
C ALA A 58 6.87 8.57 -2.62
N ASP A 59 6.32 9.30 -1.65
CA ASP A 59 7.05 9.86 -0.51
C ASP A 59 7.49 8.78 0.47
N LEU A 60 6.71 7.68 0.53
CA LEU A 60 7.00 6.54 1.38
C LEU A 60 6.62 5.24 0.65
N VAL A 61 7.55 4.30 0.57
CA VAL A 61 7.40 3.01 -0.12
C VAL A 61 7.59 1.88 0.87
N LEU A 62 6.51 1.25 1.31
CA LEU A 62 6.51 0.23 2.36
C LEU A 62 6.48 -1.19 1.77
N ALA A 63 7.29 -2.09 2.31
CA ALA A 63 7.38 -3.46 1.82
C ALA A 63 6.18 -4.30 2.29
N ASP A 64 5.18 -4.53 1.42
CA ASP A 64 4.03 -5.38 1.72
C ASP A 64 4.29 -6.82 1.24
N GLY A 65 4.14 -7.73 2.16
CA GLY A 65 4.29 -9.15 1.92
C GLY A 65 5.69 -9.71 2.09
N ILE A 66 5.73 -10.98 2.54
CA ILE A 66 6.97 -11.70 2.85
C ILE A 66 7.88 -11.89 1.63
N GLY A 67 7.30 -11.93 0.43
CA GLY A 67 8.05 -12.11 -0.81
C GLY A 67 9.05 -10.98 -1.07
N VAL A 68 8.69 -9.71 -0.79
CA VAL A 68 9.60 -8.58 -0.93
C VAL A 68 10.77 -8.71 0.04
N ILE A 69 10.51 -9.15 1.28
CA ILE A 69 11.56 -9.40 2.29
C ILE A 69 12.53 -10.48 1.83
N TYR A 70 12.01 -11.59 1.28
CA TYR A 70 12.86 -12.65 0.74
C TYR A 70 13.64 -12.19 -0.49
N GLY A 71 13.03 -11.42 -1.39
CA GLY A 71 13.72 -10.84 -2.53
C GLY A 71 14.89 -9.93 -2.11
N ALA A 72 14.67 -9.04 -1.16
CA ALA A 72 15.70 -8.19 -0.58
C ALA A 72 16.85 -9.00 0.04
N LYS A 73 16.53 -10.05 0.80
CA LYS A 73 17.51 -10.96 1.38
C LYS A 73 18.34 -11.71 0.32
N ILE A 74 17.67 -12.23 -0.73
CA ILE A 74 18.33 -12.88 -1.86
C ILE A 74 19.31 -11.91 -2.55
N LEU A 75 18.91 -10.67 -2.73
CA LEU A 75 19.76 -9.62 -3.36
C LEU A 75 20.91 -9.16 -2.47
N GLY A 76 20.93 -9.54 -1.18
CA GLY A 76 22.00 -9.18 -0.23
C GLY A 76 21.79 -7.81 0.43
N THR A 77 20.62 -7.22 0.29
CA THR A 77 20.24 -5.91 0.87
C THR A 77 18.95 -6.07 1.70
N PRO A 78 19.01 -6.71 2.88
CA PRO A 78 17.82 -7.06 3.64
C PRO A 78 17.05 -5.81 4.12
N LEU A 79 15.73 -5.87 4.03
CA LEU A 79 14.82 -4.91 4.63
C LEU A 79 14.57 -5.24 6.11
N ARG A 80 14.38 -4.23 6.94
CA ARG A 80 14.25 -4.37 8.41
C ARG A 80 12.95 -5.06 8.82
N ALA A 81 11.83 -4.79 8.13
CA ALA A 81 10.54 -5.35 8.48
C ALA A 81 9.61 -5.51 7.26
N LYS A 82 8.68 -6.47 7.38
CA LYS A 82 7.48 -6.52 6.53
C LYS A 82 6.46 -5.52 7.08
N LEU A 83 5.95 -4.63 6.23
CA LEU A 83 5.01 -3.57 6.58
C LEU A 83 3.72 -3.70 5.75
N PRO A 84 2.79 -4.61 6.13
CA PRO A 84 1.54 -4.75 5.42
C PRO A 84 0.73 -3.47 5.47
N GLY A 85 0.23 -3.01 4.30
CA GLY A 85 -0.48 -1.74 4.20
C GLY A 85 -1.68 -1.62 5.15
N ILE A 86 -2.42 -2.71 5.35
CA ILE A 86 -3.57 -2.73 6.26
C ILE A 86 -3.15 -2.56 7.74
N ASP A 87 -1.99 -3.12 8.14
CA ASP A 87 -1.48 -2.97 9.51
C ASP A 87 -0.93 -1.57 9.73
N PHE A 88 -0.21 -1.04 8.73
CA PHE A 88 0.25 0.34 8.71
C PHE A 88 -0.91 1.33 8.86
N ALA A 89 -1.97 1.18 8.04
CA ALA A 89 -3.14 2.04 8.13
C ALA A 89 -3.83 1.93 9.51
N ALA A 90 -3.96 0.73 10.06
CA ALA A 90 -4.55 0.53 11.39
C ALA A 90 -3.71 1.20 12.50
N ALA A 91 -2.39 1.08 12.44
CA ALA A 91 -1.48 1.73 13.40
C ALA A 91 -1.55 3.26 13.29
N LEU A 92 -1.56 3.80 12.06
CA LEU A 92 -1.69 5.24 11.80
C LEU A 92 -3.04 5.77 12.30
N MET A 93 -4.17 5.11 11.94
CA MET A 93 -5.52 5.52 12.37
C MET A 93 -5.72 5.42 13.89
N THR A 94 -5.01 4.50 14.58
CA THR A 94 -5.02 4.45 16.05
C THR A 94 -4.46 5.74 16.65
N GLN A 95 -3.41 6.29 16.08
CA GLN A 95 -2.82 7.57 16.53
C GLN A 95 -3.72 8.75 16.14
N MET A 96 -4.21 8.74 14.91
CA MET A 96 -5.12 9.77 14.40
C MET A 96 -6.39 9.90 15.24
N GLY A 97 -6.96 8.78 15.71
CA GLY A 97 -8.13 8.80 16.59
C GLY A 97 -7.86 9.53 17.91
N ARG A 98 -6.68 9.36 18.49
CA ARG A 98 -6.29 10.09 19.73
C ARG A 98 -6.17 11.61 19.50
N GLU A 99 -5.92 12.01 18.28
CA GLU A 99 -5.73 13.41 17.87
C GLU A 99 -6.98 14.03 17.23
N GLY A 100 -8.09 13.29 17.13
CA GLY A 100 -9.32 13.76 16.48
C GLY A 100 -9.18 14.03 14.99
N LYS A 101 -8.21 13.38 14.33
CA LYS A 101 -7.93 13.57 12.88
C LYS A 101 -8.94 12.85 12.00
N SER A 102 -9.00 13.30 10.75
CA SER A 102 -9.99 12.87 9.77
C SER A 102 -9.42 11.97 8.67
N VAL A 103 -10.25 11.03 8.20
CA VAL A 103 -9.95 10.14 7.07
C VAL A 103 -11.08 10.16 6.05
N PHE A 104 -10.73 10.20 4.76
CA PHE A 104 -11.62 9.96 3.65
C PHE A 104 -11.34 8.59 3.03
N LEU A 105 -12.38 7.82 2.69
CA LEU A 105 -12.28 6.47 2.15
C LEU A 105 -12.66 6.48 0.67
N LEU A 106 -11.71 6.19 -0.21
CA LEU A 106 -11.92 6.15 -1.66
C LEU A 106 -11.67 4.75 -2.20
N GLY A 107 -12.66 4.14 -2.82
CA GLY A 107 -12.47 2.88 -3.53
C GLY A 107 -13.47 1.79 -3.14
N ALA A 108 -13.14 0.56 -3.56
CA ALA A 108 -13.99 -0.62 -3.46
C ALA A 108 -15.32 -0.50 -4.22
N LYS A 109 -16.22 -1.47 -4.06
CA LYS A 109 -17.56 -1.44 -4.65
C LYS A 109 -18.48 -0.44 -3.94
N PRO A 110 -19.55 0.03 -4.60
CA PRO A 110 -20.55 0.88 -3.96
C PRO A 110 -21.01 0.30 -2.62
N GLY A 111 -21.11 1.17 -1.58
CA GLY A 111 -21.50 0.83 -0.21
C GLY A 111 -20.39 0.22 0.66
N VAL A 112 -19.29 -0.29 0.09
CA VAL A 112 -18.20 -0.89 0.87
C VAL A 112 -17.43 0.15 1.67
N ALA A 113 -17.15 1.32 1.08
CA ALA A 113 -16.47 2.40 1.76
C ALA A 113 -17.29 2.93 2.95
N ASP A 114 -18.62 3.01 2.81
CA ASP A 114 -19.52 3.42 3.89
C ASP A 114 -19.51 2.43 5.04
N ALA A 115 -19.69 1.13 4.74
CA ALA A 115 -19.63 0.06 5.73
C ALA A 115 -18.27 -0.02 6.43
N ALA A 116 -17.17 0.24 5.69
CA ALA A 116 -15.85 0.34 6.29
C ALA A 116 -15.76 1.53 7.25
N GLY A 117 -16.32 2.69 6.86
CA GLY A 117 -16.34 3.89 7.68
C GLY A 117 -17.05 3.70 9.02
N GLU A 118 -18.20 3.02 9.04
CA GLU A 118 -18.91 2.67 10.28
C GLU A 118 -18.02 1.84 11.22
N LYS A 119 -17.43 0.76 10.72
CA LYS A 119 -16.57 -0.10 11.53
C LYS A 119 -15.26 0.56 11.96
N LEU A 120 -14.73 1.49 11.16
CA LEU A 120 -13.54 2.25 11.53
C LEU A 120 -13.82 3.23 12.67
N ARG A 121 -15.01 3.86 12.73
CA ARG A 121 -15.43 4.69 13.88
C ARG A 121 -15.49 3.89 15.17
N GLU A 122 -16.07 2.68 15.13
CA GLU A 122 -16.13 1.78 16.28
C GLU A 122 -14.73 1.33 16.73
N ARG A 123 -13.88 0.99 15.77
CA ARG A 123 -12.55 0.42 16.02
C ARG A 123 -11.52 1.45 16.50
N PHE A 124 -11.62 2.68 16.03
CA PHE A 124 -10.67 3.77 16.31
C PHE A 124 -11.41 4.97 16.91
N PRO A 125 -11.71 4.96 18.22
CA PRO A 125 -12.41 6.06 18.89
C PRO A 125 -11.73 7.41 18.64
N GLY A 126 -12.52 8.43 18.33
CA GLY A 126 -12.04 9.77 18.00
C GLY A 126 -11.62 9.98 16.54
N LEU A 127 -11.48 8.92 15.74
CA LEU A 127 -11.23 9.05 14.30
C LEU A 127 -12.48 9.61 13.58
N VAL A 128 -12.30 10.71 12.85
CA VAL A 128 -13.38 11.35 12.08
C VAL A 128 -13.41 10.76 10.66
N ILE A 129 -14.53 10.14 10.27
CA ILE A 129 -14.76 9.76 8.87
C ILE A 129 -15.30 10.98 8.12
N ALA A 130 -14.42 11.67 7.40
CA ALA A 130 -14.75 12.91 6.68
C ALA A 130 -15.63 12.68 5.44
N GLY A 131 -15.60 11.46 4.89
CA GLY A 131 -16.42 11.09 3.74
C GLY A 131 -15.96 9.79 3.10
N THR A 132 -16.76 9.34 2.13
CA THR A 132 -16.52 8.11 1.38
C THR A 132 -16.81 8.33 -0.10
N ASN A 133 -16.17 7.56 -0.97
CA ASN A 133 -16.54 7.42 -2.38
C ASN A 133 -16.15 6.03 -2.86
N ASP A 134 -16.99 5.38 -3.66
CA ASP A 134 -16.63 4.10 -4.26
C ASP A 134 -15.56 4.26 -5.37
N GLY A 135 -15.05 3.14 -5.90
CA GLY A 135 -13.99 3.11 -6.91
C GLY A 135 -14.47 3.05 -8.37
N TYR A 136 -15.77 3.23 -8.62
CA TYR A 136 -16.43 3.02 -9.93
C TYR A 136 -16.77 4.35 -10.63
N PHE A 137 -15.99 5.39 -10.39
CA PHE A 137 -16.10 6.67 -11.10
C PHE A 137 -15.32 6.63 -12.42
N GLN A 138 -15.80 7.40 -13.41
CA GLN A 138 -15.16 7.57 -14.70
C GLN A 138 -14.38 8.87 -14.80
N ASP A 139 -14.83 9.90 -14.05
CA ASP A 139 -14.22 11.22 -14.01
C ASP A 139 -13.64 11.47 -12.61
N ASP A 140 -12.40 11.95 -12.57
CA ASP A 140 -11.72 12.28 -11.31
C ASP A 140 -12.26 13.59 -10.68
N ASP A 141 -12.75 14.54 -11.50
CA ASP A 141 -13.06 15.90 -11.04
C ASP A 141 -14.09 15.92 -9.91
N PRO A 142 -15.25 15.26 -10.01
CA PRO A 142 -16.23 15.25 -8.92
C PRO A 142 -15.69 14.62 -7.64
N VAL A 143 -14.81 13.61 -7.77
CA VAL A 143 -14.19 12.94 -6.62
C VAL A 143 -13.17 13.85 -5.94
N VAL A 144 -12.33 14.52 -6.73
CA VAL A 144 -11.36 15.50 -6.23
C VAL A 144 -12.05 16.67 -5.54
N GLU A 145 -13.13 17.20 -6.11
CA GLU A 145 -13.93 18.27 -5.49
C GLU A 145 -14.52 17.84 -4.15
N LYS A 146 -15.11 16.64 -4.09
CA LYS A 146 -15.69 16.08 -2.87
C LYS A 146 -14.64 15.91 -1.76
N ILE A 147 -13.44 15.42 -2.10
CA ILE A 147 -12.32 15.29 -1.16
C ILE A 147 -11.84 16.68 -0.69
N ASN A 148 -11.68 17.61 -1.62
CA ASN A 148 -11.19 18.96 -1.33
C ASN A 148 -12.18 19.79 -0.49
N ALA A 149 -13.48 19.51 -0.59
CA ALA A 149 -14.50 20.15 0.25
C ALA A 149 -14.33 19.84 1.74
N VAL A 150 -13.81 18.64 2.07
CA VAL A 150 -13.62 18.21 3.47
C VAL A 150 -12.16 18.22 3.93
N GLN A 151 -11.20 18.37 3.02
CA GLN A 151 -9.76 18.49 3.28
C GLN A 151 -9.24 17.48 4.34
N PRO A 152 -9.38 16.18 4.15
CA PRO A 152 -9.08 15.18 5.16
C PRO A 152 -7.57 15.16 5.50
N ASP A 153 -7.23 14.74 6.71
CA ASP A 153 -5.83 14.50 7.09
C ASP A 153 -5.26 13.29 6.34
N LEU A 154 -6.06 12.23 6.18
CA LEU A 154 -5.69 11.00 5.47
C LEU A 154 -6.71 10.67 4.39
N LEU A 155 -6.24 10.32 3.20
CA LEU A 155 -7.05 9.73 2.14
C LEU A 155 -6.60 8.28 1.91
N LEU A 156 -7.45 7.31 2.25
CA LEU A 156 -7.21 5.91 1.91
C LEU A 156 -7.68 5.65 0.48
N VAL A 157 -6.75 5.27 -0.41
CA VAL A 157 -7.03 5.00 -1.82
C VAL A 157 -7.00 3.50 -2.06
N CYS A 158 -8.16 2.92 -2.36
CA CYS A 158 -8.38 1.48 -2.50
C CYS A 158 -8.96 1.11 -3.88
N LEU A 159 -8.28 1.57 -4.93
CA LEU A 159 -8.68 1.35 -6.34
C LEU A 159 -8.01 0.11 -6.97
N GLY A 160 -7.06 -0.51 -6.23
CA GLY A 160 -6.21 -1.59 -6.73
C GLY A 160 -5.05 -1.09 -7.59
N ALA A 161 -3.96 -1.89 -7.64
CA ALA A 161 -2.78 -1.56 -8.43
C ALA A 161 -2.99 -1.95 -9.92
N PRO A 162 -2.45 -1.16 -10.87
CA PRO A 162 -1.72 0.10 -10.71
C PRO A 162 -2.63 1.34 -10.63
N LYS A 163 -3.96 1.18 -10.73
CA LYS A 163 -4.91 2.31 -10.81
C LYS A 163 -4.73 3.29 -9.66
N GLN A 164 -4.55 2.79 -8.42
CA GLN A 164 -4.41 3.64 -7.24
C GLN A 164 -3.10 4.45 -7.23
N GLU A 165 -1.96 3.86 -7.62
CA GLU A 165 -0.67 4.53 -7.68
C GLU A 165 -0.69 5.65 -8.73
N LEU A 166 -1.20 5.34 -9.93
CA LEU A 166 -1.37 6.29 -11.03
C LEU A 166 -2.35 7.42 -10.66
N TRP A 167 -3.45 7.08 -9.99
CA TRP A 167 -4.46 8.06 -9.55
C TRP A 167 -3.88 9.02 -8.50
N MET A 168 -3.16 8.51 -7.50
CA MET A 168 -2.53 9.34 -6.47
C MET A 168 -1.48 10.27 -7.09
N GLN A 169 -0.59 9.76 -7.94
CA GLN A 169 0.42 10.57 -8.61
C GLN A 169 -0.20 11.68 -9.46
N ARG A 170 -1.23 11.36 -10.26
CA ARG A 170 -1.90 12.32 -11.15
C ARG A 170 -2.63 13.42 -10.38
N ASN A 171 -3.30 13.05 -9.29
CA ASN A 171 -4.16 13.98 -8.55
C ASN A 171 -3.49 14.66 -7.36
N ALA A 172 -2.28 14.25 -6.93
CA ALA A 172 -1.55 14.90 -5.84
C ALA A 172 -1.48 16.44 -5.96
N PRO A 173 -1.17 17.03 -7.14
CA PRO A 173 -1.09 18.50 -7.27
C PRO A 173 -2.42 19.23 -7.09
N ARG A 174 -3.54 18.51 -7.18
CA ARG A 174 -4.92 19.08 -7.14
C ARG A 174 -5.61 18.83 -5.79
N LEU A 175 -5.08 17.91 -4.97
CA LEU A 175 -5.71 17.46 -3.74
C LEU A 175 -5.26 18.28 -2.53
N ARG A 176 -6.23 18.64 -1.68
CA ARG A 176 -6.01 19.32 -0.40
C ARG A 176 -6.14 18.32 0.75
N VAL A 177 -5.19 17.38 0.82
CA VAL A 177 -5.13 16.33 1.84
C VAL A 177 -3.79 16.36 2.55
N GLY A 178 -3.74 15.83 3.77
CA GLY A 178 -2.47 15.68 4.47
C GLY A 178 -1.62 14.60 3.84
N LEU A 179 -2.15 13.37 3.76
CA LEU A 179 -1.47 12.18 3.25
C LEU A 179 -2.44 11.32 2.45
N MET A 180 -1.96 10.69 1.38
CA MET A 180 -2.66 9.61 0.69
C MET A 180 -1.99 8.28 0.97
N ALA A 181 -2.75 7.17 1.04
CA ALA A 181 -2.20 5.83 1.18
C ALA A 181 -2.91 4.84 0.25
N GLY A 182 -2.14 4.22 -0.66
CA GLY A 182 -2.60 3.19 -1.58
C GLY A 182 -2.63 1.82 -0.91
N LEU A 183 -3.83 1.29 -0.64
CA LEU A 183 -4.02 0.11 0.21
C LEU A 183 -4.79 -1.04 -0.45
N GLY A 184 -5.02 -0.98 -1.76
CA GLY A 184 -5.69 -2.04 -2.53
C GLY A 184 -7.04 -2.44 -1.94
N GLY A 185 -7.24 -3.72 -1.66
CA GLY A 185 -8.50 -4.26 -1.15
C GLY A 185 -8.71 -4.13 0.37
N SER A 186 -8.06 -3.17 1.04
CA SER A 186 -8.16 -3.04 2.50
C SER A 186 -9.54 -2.59 2.98
N LEU A 187 -10.30 -1.83 2.17
CA LEU A 187 -11.67 -1.43 2.53
C LEU A 187 -12.61 -2.63 2.66
N ASP A 188 -12.48 -3.66 1.80
CA ASP A 188 -13.27 -4.89 1.94
C ASP A 188 -12.97 -5.63 3.26
N VAL A 189 -11.72 -5.56 3.73
CA VAL A 189 -11.33 -6.13 5.02
C VAL A 189 -11.87 -5.29 6.19
N PHE A 190 -11.76 -3.96 6.12
CA PHE A 190 -12.31 -3.07 7.14
C PHE A 190 -13.85 -3.14 7.22
N ALA A 191 -14.52 -3.26 6.08
CA ALA A 191 -15.97 -3.50 6.00
C ALA A 191 -16.38 -4.90 6.52
N GLY A 192 -15.41 -5.83 6.67
CA GLY A 192 -15.70 -7.21 7.10
C GLY A 192 -16.20 -8.13 5.99
N ASN A 193 -16.25 -7.68 4.75
CA ASN A 193 -16.63 -8.48 3.58
C ASN A 193 -15.59 -9.57 3.28
N VAL A 194 -14.32 -9.29 3.56
CA VAL A 194 -13.21 -10.23 3.39
C VAL A 194 -12.55 -10.47 4.73
N LYS A 195 -12.54 -11.74 5.15
CA LYS A 195 -11.82 -12.12 6.37
C LYS A 195 -10.32 -12.18 6.09
N ARG A 196 -9.54 -11.53 6.94
CA ARG A 196 -8.08 -11.65 6.92
C ARG A 196 -7.66 -13.08 7.27
N ALA A 197 -6.51 -13.51 6.76
CA ALA A 197 -5.93 -14.80 7.13
C ALA A 197 -5.79 -14.92 8.65
N PRO A 198 -5.96 -16.12 9.24
CA PRO A 198 -5.72 -16.35 10.66
C PRO A 198 -4.31 -15.91 11.08
N LYS A 199 -4.13 -15.50 12.35
CA LYS A 199 -2.84 -14.98 12.87
C LYS A 199 -1.65 -15.93 12.61
N PHE A 200 -1.89 -17.24 12.61
CA PHE A 200 -0.88 -18.24 12.29
C PHE A 200 -0.32 -18.05 10.86
N PHE A 201 -1.20 -17.92 9.85
CA PHE A 201 -0.79 -17.67 8.47
C PHE A 201 -0.10 -16.30 8.31
N GLN A 202 -0.55 -15.29 9.07
CA GLN A 202 0.07 -13.97 9.06
C GLN A 202 1.51 -14.00 9.58
N LYS A 203 1.74 -14.70 10.71
CA LYS A 203 3.07 -14.86 11.34
C LYS A 203 4.04 -15.61 10.44
N LEU A 204 3.57 -16.65 9.74
CA LEU A 204 4.38 -17.43 8.80
C LEU A 204 4.58 -16.75 7.43
N GLY A 205 3.93 -15.59 7.18
CA GLY A 205 3.98 -14.93 5.88
C GLY A 205 3.19 -15.67 4.78
N LEU A 206 2.27 -16.56 5.16
CA LEU A 206 1.45 -17.39 4.26
C LEU A 206 0.06 -16.79 3.99
N GLU A 207 -0.14 -15.48 4.20
CA GLU A 207 -1.42 -14.81 3.90
C GLU A 207 -1.82 -14.97 2.43
N TRP A 208 -0.83 -14.91 1.52
CA TRP A 208 -1.04 -15.12 0.09
C TRP A 208 -1.59 -16.52 -0.22
N PHE A 209 -1.08 -17.55 0.46
CA PHE A 209 -1.51 -18.95 0.29
C PHE A 209 -2.93 -19.17 0.82
N TYR A 210 -3.25 -18.61 1.99
CA TYR A 210 -4.61 -18.62 2.54
C TYR A 210 -5.61 -17.95 1.59
N ARG A 211 -5.25 -16.80 1.00
CA ARG A 211 -6.08 -16.12 0.01
C ARG A 211 -6.27 -16.94 -1.26
N LEU A 212 -5.23 -17.66 -1.70
CA LEU A 212 -5.34 -18.57 -2.86
C LEU A 212 -6.34 -19.71 -2.61
N ILE A 213 -6.30 -20.32 -1.42
CA ILE A 213 -7.25 -21.36 -1.04
C ILE A 213 -8.70 -20.82 -1.04
N LYS A 214 -8.91 -19.61 -0.54
CA LYS A 214 -10.24 -19.00 -0.49
C LYS A 214 -10.74 -18.49 -1.84
N GLU A 215 -9.83 -18.03 -2.70
CA GLU A 215 -10.13 -17.44 -4.00
C GLU A 215 -9.21 -18.06 -5.09
N PRO A 216 -9.46 -19.28 -5.58
CA PRO A 216 -8.58 -19.94 -6.57
C PRO A 216 -8.41 -19.14 -7.87
N LYS A 217 -9.38 -18.29 -8.23
CA LYS A 217 -9.30 -17.39 -9.39
C LYS A 217 -8.10 -16.42 -9.33
N ARG A 218 -7.49 -16.24 -8.16
CA ARG A 218 -6.29 -15.40 -7.97
C ARG A 218 -4.98 -16.07 -8.33
N ILE A 219 -5.00 -17.34 -8.82
CA ILE A 219 -3.77 -18.08 -9.13
C ILE A 219 -2.82 -17.32 -10.07
N GLY A 220 -3.35 -16.63 -11.07
CA GLY A 220 -2.55 -15.83 -11.99
C GLY A 220 -1.74 -14.71 -11.31
N ARG A 221 -2.33 -14.07 -10.28
CA ARG A 221 -1.65 -13.07 -9.45
C ARG A 221 -0.62 -13.72 -8.52
N MET A 222 -0.97 -14.86 -7.94
CA MET A 222 -0.09 -15.58 -7.01
C MET A 222 1.15 -16.14 -7.70
N MET A 223 1.08 -16.50 -8.98
CA MET A 223 2.24 -16.92 -9.79
C MET A 223 3.27 -15.80 -10.01
N LYS A 224 2.94 -14.55 -9.73
CA LYS A 224 3.91 -13.44 -9.72
C LYS A 224 4.95 -13.60 -8.60
N LEU A 225 4.60 -14.24 -7.45
CA LEU A 225 5.54 -14.47 -6.35
C LEU A 225 6.70 -15.41 -6.72
N PRO A 226 6.49 -16.65 -7.21
CA PRO A 226 7.59 -17.47 -7.68
C PRO A 226 8.42 -16.79 -8.78
N LYS A 227 7.77 -16.16 -9.77
CA LYS A 227 8.46 -15.42 -10.84
C LYS A 227 9.37 -14.32 -10.28
N PHE A 228 8.88 -13.57 -9.29
CA PHE A 228 9.67 -12.54 -8.60
C PHE A 228 10.90 -13.13 -7.90
N LEU A 229 10.76 -14.23 -7.14
CA LEU A 229 11.87 -14.86 -6.44
C LEU A 229 12.93 -15.42 -7.41
N PHE A 230 12.52 -16.10 -8.48
CA PHE A 230 13.44 -16.56 -9.53
C PHE A 230 14.15 -15.39 -10.22
N ALA A 231 13.46 -14.30 -10.48
CA ALA A 231 14.07 -13.10 -11.06
C ALA A 231 15.10 -12.46 -10.11
N ALA A 232 14.83 -12.44 -8.79
CA ALA A 232 15.78 -11.95 -7.78
C ALA A 232 17.04 -12.84 -7.70
N ILE A 233 16.89 -14.15 -7.73
CA ILE A 233 18.00 -15.09 -7.78
C ILE A 233 18.84 -14.87 -9.06
N GLY A 234 18.20 -14.78 -10.21
CA GLY A 234 18.89 -14.53 -11.48
C GLY A 234 19.64 -13.19 -11.51
N ARG A 235 19.09 -12.12 -10.88
CA ARG A 235 19.77 -10.84 -10.74
C ARG A 235 21.00 -10.95 -9.83
N ARG A 236 20.89 -11.67 -8.71
CA ARG A 236 22.01 -11.90 -7.78
C ARG A 236 23.16 -12.62 -8.45
N LEU A 237 22.87 -13.73 -9.18
CA LEU A 237 23.89 -14.52 -9.87
C LEU A 237 24.62 -13.73 -10.98
N ARG A 238 23.92 -12.81 -11.67
CA ARG A 238 24.53 -11.94 -12.67
C ARG A 238 25.44 -10.87 -12.04
N GLY A 239 25.03 -10.29 -10.92
CA GLY A 239 25.82 -9.30 -10.19
C GLY A 239 27.11 -9.83 -9.60
N THR A 240 27.14 -11.12 -9.20
CA THR A 240 28.36 -11.75 -8.69
C THR A 240 29.40 -12.07 -9.79
N LYS A 241 28.97 -12.24 -11.05
CA LYS A 241 29.90 -12.47 -12.17
C LYS A 241 30.71 -11.23 -12.58
N HIS A 242 30.20 -10.02 -12.35
CA HIS A 242 30.91 -8.78 -12.66
C HIS A 242 31.93 -8.35 -11.60
N HIS A 243 31.96 -8.95 -10.42
CA HIS A 243 32.93 -8.64 -9.36
C HIS A 243 34.08 -9.69 -9.27
N GLY A 244 34.11 -10.68 -10.15
CA GLY A 244 35.13 -11.73 -10.19
C GLY A 244 36.18 -11.60 -11.31
N GLU A 245 36.07 -10.56 -12.12
CA GLU A 245 37.01 -10.32 -13.27
C GLU A 245 37.70 -8.96 -13.14
N GLY A 246 38.10 -8.57 -11.91
CA GLY A 246 38.89 -7.37 -11.64
C GLY A 246 40.11 -7.67 -10.79
#